data_8589d530b751e413e3c8b27eb7628aef
#
_entry.id   8589d530b751e413e3c8b27eb7628aef
#
_cell.length_a   1.000
_cell.length_b   1.000
_cell.length_c   1.000
_cell.angle_alpha   90.00
_cell.angle_beta   90.00
_cell.angle_gamma   90.00
#
_symmetry.space_group_name_H-M   'P 1'
#
loop_
_entity.id
_entity.type
_entity.pdbx_description
1 polymer ?
#
loop_
_entity_poly.entity_id
_entity_poly.type
_entity_poly.pdbx_seq_one_letter_code
_entity_poly.pdbx_strand_id
1 'polypeptide(L)'
;MKSSYFLFSLLFLQTSSFSINRRSALASMISMTALNPPESNDDDTSKHLKIVEQNKLPMNLFLGGEQTGELGIIQDENNEIYFYGPVSQRSCFELKNKLNSLDAKSTIFHFQYNIDPPPIHLHIQSQGGSLYHTLYIMDLIENMKTPVYTYVDGFAASAATLISVVGKKRYMTKNSLMLIHQLSGADSGKFYELQDQMSNMQILMNTINKIYLNKTKIDQETLLKLLQKDLWLDAKTCLAYGLVDEII
;
A
#
# COMPACT_ATOMS: atom_id res chain seq x y z
N MET A 1 61.39 -30.69 1.54
CA MET A 1 62.12 -30.34 2.78
C MET A 1 61.14 -29.71 3.77
N LYS A 2 61.00 -30.37 4.95
CA LYS A 2 60.44 -29.93 6.24
C LYS A 2 59.00 -29.41 6.24
N SER A 3 57.95 -30.14 6.56
CA SER A 3 57.59 -30.78 7.85
C SER A 3 57.56 -29.82 9.04
N SER A 4 56.35 -29.55 9.53
CA SER A 4 56.11 -29.56 10.97
C SER A 4 54.60 -29.63 11.27
N TYR A 5 54.22 -30.73 11.86
CA TYR A 5 52.99 -30.99 12.59
C TYR A 5 53.04 -30.26 13.93
N PHE A 6 51.91 -29.78 14.44
CA PHE A 6 51.66 -29.71 15.88
C PHE A 6 50.23 -30.12 16.20
N LEU A 7 50.17 -31.18 16.97
CA LEU A 7 49.04 -31.81 17.61
C LEU A 7 48.76 -31.17 18.98
N PHE A 8 47.60 -31.53 19.55
CA PHE A 8 47.14 -31.44 20.96
C PHE A 8 46.46 -30.13 21.33
N SER A 9 45.34 -30.17 22.05
CA SER A 9 44.82 -31.14 23.00
C SER A 9 43.34 -30.99 23.24
N LEU A 10 42.71 -32.13 23.47
CA LEU A 10 41.40 -32.31 24.12
C LEU A 10 41.42 -31.72 25.53
N LEU A 11 40.39 -30.98 25.91
CA LEU A 11 39.98 -30.89 27.31
C LEU A 11 38.46 -31.03 27.43
N PHE A 12 38.08 -32.13 28.00
CA PHE A 12 36.80 -32.42 28.64
C PHE A 12 36.58 -31.44 29.80
N LEU A 13 35.37 -30.96 30.02
CA LEU A 13 34.67 -30.96 31.31
C LEU A 13 33.47 -30.00 31.27
N GLN A 14 32.41 -30.54 31.50
CA GLN A 14 31.42 -30.43 32.58
C GLN A 14 30.12 -29.74 32.19
N THR A 15 29.14 -30.59 32.11
CA THR A 15 27.70 -30.28 32.16
C THR A 15 27.40 -29.58 33.50
N SER A 16 26.90 -28.38 33.44
CA SER A 16 26.09 -27.82 34.50
C SER A 16 24.76 -27.37 33.92
N SER A 17 23.73 -28.11 34.27
CA SER A 17 22.34 -27.82 34.05
C SER A 17 21.97 -26.53 34.78
N PHE A 18 21.74 -25.45 34.01
CA PHE A 18 21.06 -24.26 34.51
C PHE A 18 19.59 -24.31 34.08
N SER A 19 18.75 -24.73 35.00
CA SER A 19 17.31 -24.59 34.89
C SER A 19 16.95 -23.12 35.14
N ILE A 20 16.74 -22.36 34.10
CA ILE A 20 16.20 -21.01 34.19
C ILE A 20 14.69 -21.12 34.34
N ASN A 21 14.24 -20.79 35.54
CA ASN A 21 12.82 -20.74 35.92
C ASN A 21 12.10 -19.65 35.12
N ARG A 22 11.27 -20.08 34.14
CA ARG A 22 10.52 -19.19 33.21
C ARG A 22 9.50 -18.26 33.88
N ARG A 23 9.34 -18.30 35.19
CA ARG A 23 8.42 -17.44 35.93
C ARG A 23 9.04 -16.14 36.46
N SER A 24 10.36 -16.04 36.55
CA SER A 24 11.02 -14.82 37.00
C SER A 24 11.41 -13.84 35.90
N ALA A 25 11.44 -14.27 34.63
CA ALA A 25 11.73 -13.38 33.49
C ALA A 25 10.54 -12.55 33.01
N LEU A 26 9.29 -12.92 33.37
CA LEU A 26 8.09 -12.13 33.04
C LEU A 26 7.78 -11.02 34.05
N ALA A 27 8.33 -11.09 35.25
CA ALA A 27 8.06 -10.10 36.32
C ALA A 27 8.95 -8.84 36.25
N SER A 28 10.09 -8.90 35.53
CA SER A 28 11.03 -7.77 35.42
C SER A 28 10.79 -6.85 34.21
N MET A 29 9.82 -7.19 33.32
CA MET A 29 9.44 -6.34 32.19
C MET A 29 8.20 -5.46 32.41
N ILE A 30 7.60 -5.50 33.58
CA ILE A 30 6.35 -4.73 33.90
C ILE A 30 6.63 -3.48 34.75
N SER A 31 7.89 -3.20 35.08
CA SER A 31 8.23 -2.03 35.89
C SER A 31 9.18 -1.09 35.15
N MET A 32 8.73 -0.53 34.04
CA MET A 32 9.37 0.67 33.49
C MET A 32 8.33 1.62 32.90
N THR A 33 8.06 2.63 33.72
CA THR A 33 7.70 4.00 33.37
C THR A 33 6.32 4.29 32.77
N ALA A 34 5.42 4.58 33.67
CA ALA A 34 4.46 5.65 33.44
C ALA A 34 5.20 7.01 33.42
N LEU A 35 5.54 7.51 32.26
CA LEU A 35 5.80 8.92 32.01
C LEU A 35 4.64 9.40 31.13
N ASN A 36 3.79 10.24 31.72
CA ASN A 36 2.71 10.92 31.00
C ASN A 36 3.33 11.81 29.93
N PRO A 37 2.99 11.63 28.63
CA PRO A 37 3.29 12.62 27.62
C PRO A 37 2.33 13.82 27.79
N PRO A 38 2.70 15.02 27.31
CA PRO A 38 1.87 16.21 27.40
C PRO A 38 0.56 16.03 26.65
N GLU A 39 -0.53 16.53 27.20
CA GLU A 39 -1.85 16.61 26.59
C GLU A 39 -1.75 17.42 25.29
N SER A 40 -1.76 16.75 24.16
CA SER A 40 -2.07 17.31 22.86
C SER A 40 -3.55 17.07 22.57
N ASN A 41 -4.22 18.04 21.95
CA ASN A 41 -5.65 18.05 21.65
C ASN A 41 -6.06 16.85 20.77
N ASP A 42 -6.26 15.69 21.37
CA ASP A 42 -6.56 14.40 20.73
C ASP A 42 -8.05 14.21 20.38
N ASP A 43 -8.88 15.26 20.51
CA ASP A 43 -10.34 15.09 20.40
C ASP A 43 -10.81 14.88 18.94
N ASP A 44 -10.07 15.39 17.96
CA ASP A 44 -10.48 15.32 16.55
C ASP A 44 -10.04 13.99 15.89
N THR A 45 -8.84 13.52 16.15
CA THR A 45 -8.33 12.23 15.61
C THR A 45 -9.08 11.04 16.22
N SER A 46 -9.44 11.12 17.50
CA SER A 46 -10.20 10.06 18.16
C SER A 46 -11.66 10.01 17.69
N LYS A 47 -12.25 11.14 17.30
CA LYS A 47 -13.56 11.18 16.66
C LYS A 47 -13.55 10.54 15.28
N HIS A 48 -12.55 10.82 14.45
CA HIS A 48 -12.42 10.19 13.13
C HIS A 48 -12.24 8.68 13.24
N LEU A 49 -11.41 8.18 14.16
CA LEU A 49 -11.26 6.75 14.40
C LEU A 49 -12.55 6.09 14.92
N LYS A 50 -13.33 6.78 15.78
CA LYS A 50 -14.63 6.27 16.25
C LYS A 50 -15.68 6.21 15.13
N ILE A 51 -15.70 7.18 14.20
CA ILE A 51 -16.58 7.18 13.04
C ILE A 51 -16.22 6.02 12.11
N VAL A 52 -14.93 5.73 11.95
CA VAL A 52 -14.43 4.61 11.13
C VAL A 52 -14.79 3.26 11.78
N GLU A 53 -14.80 3.13 13.12
CA GLU A 53 -15.18 1.89 13.79
C GLU A 53 -16.68 1.54 13.68
N GLN A 54 -17.55 2.52 13.45
CA GLN A 54 -18.99 2.29 13.29
C GLN A 54 -19.38 1.77 11.89
N ASN A 55 -18.50 1.88 10.88
CA ASN A 55 -18.78 1.52 9.50
C ASN A 55 -18.12 0.19 9.08
N LYS A 56 -18.19 -0.84 9.93
CA LYS A 56 -17.75 -2.20 9.59
C LYS A 56 -18.69 -2.86 8.56
N LEU A 57 -18.54 -2.52 7.28
CA LEU A 57 -19.12 -3.32 6.20
C LEU A 57 -18.10 -4.37 5.77
N PRO A 58 -18.42 -5.66 5.84
CA PRO A 58 -17.50 -6.71 5.42
C PRO A 58 -17.20 -6.57 3.92
N MET A 59 -15.90 -6.73 3.55
CA MET A 59 -15.43 -6.62 2.17
C MET A 59 -16.18 -7.51 1.18
N ASN A 60 -16.68 -8.67 1.63
CA ASN A 60 -17.49 -9.61 0.86
C ASN A 60 -18.90 -9.08 0.51
N LEU A 61 -19.42 -8.05 1.19
CA LEU A 61 -20.69 -7.44 0.82
C LEU A 61 -20.61 -6.67 -0.51
N PHE A 62 -19.41 -6.20 -0.88
CA PHE A 62 -19.16 -5.51 -2.14
C PHE A 62 -18.71 -6.44 -3.28
N LEU A 63 -18.33 -7.68 -2.95
CA LEU A 63 -17.87 -8.68 -3.92
C LEU A 63 -19.02 -9.62 -4.38
N GLY A 64 -20.23 -9.40 -3.90
CA GLY A 64 -21.43 -10.22 -4.20
C GLY A 64 -22.09 -9.97 -5.56
N GLY A 65 -21.37 -9.44 -6.53
CA GLY A 65 -21.76 -9.46 -7.93
C GLY A 65 -20.88 -10.46 -8.67
N GLU A 66 -21.50 -11.33 -9.43
CA GLU A 66 -20.89 -12.33 -10.30
C GLU A 66 -19.54 -11.86 -10.84
N GLN A 67 -18.53 -12.74 -10.82
CA GLN A 67 -17.31 -12.59 -11.62
C GLN A 67 -17.67 -12.63 -13.11
N THR A 68 -18.47 -11.66 -13.52
CA THR A 68 -18.69 -11.40 -14.93
C THR A 68 -17.46 -10.71 -15.44
N GLY A 69 -16.77 -11.39 -16.29
CA GLY A 69 -15.71 -11.02 -17.19
C GLY A 69 -14.92 -9.74 -16.84
N GLU A 70 -13.60 -9.88 -16.84
CA GLU A 70 -12.64 -8.77 -16.77
C GLU A 70 -13.20 -7.54 -17.50
N LEU A 71 -13.71 -6.56 -16.75
CA LEU A 71 -14.02 -5.26 -17.31
C LEU A 71 -12.72 -4.67 -17.80
N GLY A 72 -12.58 -4.60 -19.11
CA GLY A 72 -11.39 -4.12 -19.75
C GLY A 72 -11.17 -2.63 -19.45
N ILE A 73 -9.92 -2.21 -19.54
CA ILE A 73 -9.55 -0.80 -19.53
C ILE A 73 -10.13 -0.18 -20.81
N ILE A 74 -10.96 0.84 -20.65
CA ILE A 74 -11.54 1.60 -21.74
C ILE A 74 -10.79 2.94 -21.83
N GLN A 75 -10.36 3.30 -23.04
CA GLN A 75 -9.75 4.60 -23.30
C GLN A 75 -10.75 5.47 -24.05
N ASP A 76 -10.96 6.69 -23.59
CA ASP A 76 -11.70 7.72 -24.31
C ASP A 76 -10.77 8.55 -25.21
N GLU A 77 -11.34 9.28 -26.18
CA GLU A 77 -10.60 10.17 -27.09
C GLU A 77 -10.03 11.41 -26.39
N ASN A 78 -10.52 11.74 -25.19
CA ASN A 78 -10.20 12.94 -24.39
C ASN A 78 -9.08 12.75 -23.36
N ASN A 79 -8.10 11.87 -23.56
CA ASN A 79 -7.04 11.53 -22.59
C ASN A 79 -7.57 10.86 -21.30
N GLU A 80 -8.72 10.23 -21.33
CA GLU A 80 -9.30 9.48 -20.22
C GLU A 80 -8.97 8.01 -20.31
N ILE A 81 -8.67 7.38 -19.17
CA ILE A 81 -8.49 5.94 -19.03
C ILE A 81 -9.37 5.48 -17.87
N TYR A 82 -10.20 4.49 -18.09
CA TYR A 82 -11.06 3.89 -17.07
C TYR A 82 -10.44 2.55 -16.64
N PHE A 83 -9.87 2.52 -15.44
CA PHE A 83 -9.31 1.32 -14.84
C PHE A 83 -10.33 0.73 -13.84
N TYR A 84 -11.27 -0.04 -14.40
CA TYR A 84 -12.33 -0.68 -13.62
C TYR A 84 -12.09 -2.18 -13.57
N GLY A 85 -11.91 -2.72 -12.34
CA GLY A 85 -11.67 -4.13 -12.13
C GLY A 85 -10.40 -4.43 -11.31
N PRO A 86 -9.97 -5.69 -11.25
CA PRO A 86 -8.86 -6.13 -10.41
C PRO A 86 -7.50 -5.65 -10.94
N VAL A 87 -6.58 -5.38 -10.01
CA VAL A 87 -5.17 -5.15 -10.34
C VAL A 87 -4.50 -6.50 -10.60
N SER A 88 -4.28 -6.82 -11.85
CA SER A 88 -3.69 -8.06 -12.33
C SER A 88 -2.56 -7.80 -13.31
N GLN A 89 -1.80 -8.85 -13.67
CA GLN A 89 -0.79 -8.74 -14.73
C GLN A 89 -1.38 -8.22 -16.04
N ARG A 90 -2.54 -8.75 -16.43
CA ARG A 90 -3.22 -8.37 -17.67
C ARG A 90 -3.69 -6.93 -17.65
N SER A 91 -4.47 -6.54 -16.62
CA SER A 91 -5.01 -5.18 -16.53
C SER A 91 -3.90 -4.12 -16.41
N CYS A 92 -2.82 -4.40 -15.67
CA CYS A 92 -1.66 -3.52 -15.58
C CYS A 92 -0.88 -3.43 -16.92
N PHE A 93 -0.79 -4.52 -17.68
CA PHE A 93 -0.17 -4.49 -19.00
C PHE A 93 -0.99 -3.62 -19.97
N GLU A 94 -2.30 -3.75 -19.95
CA GLU A 94 -3.21 -2.92 -20.75
C GLU A 94 -3.13 -1.45 -20.34
N LEU A 95 -3.18 -1.17 -19.04
CA LEU A 95 -3.02 0.20 -18.49
C LEU A 95 -1.69 0.84 -18.92
N LYS A 96 -0.58 0.10 -18.77
CA LYS A 96 0.74 0.55 -19.25
C LYS A 96 0.71 0.96 -20.71
N ASN A 97 0.14 0.12 -21.59
CA ASN A 97 0.11 0.39 -23.02
C ASN A 97 -0.71 1.65 -23.33
N LYS A 98 -1.84 1.86 -22.63
CA LYS A 98 -2.66 3.06 -22.77
C LYS A 98 -1.92 4.31 -22.30
N LEU A 99 -1.33 4.27 -21.10
CA LEU A 99 -0.54 5.36 -20.54
C LEU A 99 0.60 5.76 -21.49
N ASN A 100 1.40 4.79 -21.96
CA ASN A 100 2.50 5.07 -22.89
C ASN A 100 2.02 5.63 -24.23
N SER A 101 0.89 5.15 -24.75
CA SER A 101 0.31 5.66 -25.99
C SER A 101 -0.09 7.13 -25.87
N LEU A 102 -0.74 7.49 -24.75
CA LEU A 102 -1.15 8.87 -24.49
C LEU A 102 0.04 9.78 -24.21
N ASP A 103 1.04 9.32 -23.45
CA ASP A 103 2.26 10.10 -23.20
C ASP A 103 3.04 10.38 -24.49
N ALA A 104 3.13 9.40 -25.39
CA ALA A 104 3.75 9.59 -26.70
C ALA A 104 2.99 10.62 -27.54
N LYS A 105 1.65 10.53 -27.62
CA LYS A 105 0.81 11.51 -28.33
C LYS A 105 0.98 12.92 -27.74
N SER A 106 0.94 13.05 -26.44
CA SER A 106 1.12 14.31 -25.71
C SER A 106 2.51 14.91 -25.96
N THR A 107 3.53 14.08 -25.98
CA THR A 107 4.91 14.50 -26.28
C THR A 107 5.02 15.02 -27.71
N ILE A 108 4.45 14.34 -28.69
CA ILE A 108 4.42 14.79 -30.09
C ILE A 108 3.69 16.12 -30.22
N PHE A 109 2.52 16.25 -29.58
CA PHE A 109 1.73 17.46 -29.58
C PHE A 109 2.51 18.66 -28.99
N HIS A 110 3.21 18.45 -27.86
CA HIS A 110 4.07 19.45 -27.26
C HIS A 110 5.16 19.94 -28.23
N PHE A 111 5.88 19.01 -28.87
CA PHE A 111 6.92 19.36 -29.84
C PHE A 111 6.39 20.11 -31.05
N GLN A 112 5.21 19.76 -31.54
CA GLN A 112 4.62 20.33 -32.74
C GLN A 112 4.05 21.74 -32.50
N TYR A 113 3.43 21.97 -31.35
CA TYR A 113 2.69 23.19 -31.09
C TYR A 113 3.29 24.05 -29.98
N ASN A 114 4.30 23.58 -29.28
CA ASN A 114 4.92 24.23 -28.12
C ASN A 114 3.89 24.60 -27.01
N ILE A 115 2.91 23.72 -26.82
CA ILE A 115 1.84 23.84 -25.82
C ILE A 115 2.00 22.69 -24.82
N ASP A 116 1.89 22.97 -23.52
CA ASP A 116 1.93 21.92 -22.51
C ASP A 116 0.80 20.92 -22.75
N PRO A 117 1.10 19.61 -22.72
CA PRO A 117 0.11 18.58 -23.00
C PRO A 117 -0.96 18.56 -21.89
N PRO A 118 -2.22 18.35 -22.27
CA PRO A 118 -3.28 18.14 -21.29
C PRO A 118 -2.96 16.87 -20.45
N PRO A 119 -3.35 16.87 -19.17
CA PRO A 119 -3.11 15.70 -18.31
C PRO A 119 -3.86 14.47 -18.83
N ILE A 120 -3.37 13.29 -18.46
CA ILE A 120 -4.09 12.02 -18.59
C ILE A 120 -4.98 11.87 -17.36
N HIS A 121 -6.27 11.59 -17.58
CA HIS A 121 -7.25 11.37 -16.54
C HIS A 121 -7.41 9.85 -16.32
N LEU A 122 -6.99 9.36 -15.18
CA LEU A 122 -7.06 7.94 -14.81
C LEU A 122 -8.17 7.73 -13.79
N HIS A 123 -9.28 7.19 -14.24
CA HIS A 123 -10.44 6.83 -13.45
C HIS A 123 -10.27 5.44 -12.86
N ILE A 124 -10.46 5.29 -11.55
CA ILE A 124 -10.16 4.07 -10.79
C ILE A 124 -11.41 3.61 -10.05
N GLN A 125 -11.85 2.38 -10.35
CA GLN A 125 -12.84 1.64 -9.58
C GLN A 125 -12.35 0.20 -9.43
N SER A 126 -11.71 -0.11 -8.28
CA SER A 126 -10.97 -1.37 -8.16
C SER A 126 -10.85 -1.83 -6.70
N GLN A 127 -11.03 -3.14 -6.50
CA GLN A 127 -10.78 -3.81 -5.23
C GLN A 127 -9.27 -4.03 -4.94
N GLY A 128 -8.37 -3.67 -5.87
CA GLY A 128 -6.95 -3.95 -5.74
C GLY A 128 -6.55 -5.30 -6.33
N GLY A 129 -5.46 -5.86 -5.85
CA GLY A 129 -4.90 -7.13 -6.35
C GLY A 129 -3.39 -7.22 -6.22
N SER A 130 -2.68 -7.52 -7.30
CA SER A 130 -1.25 -7.79 -7.29
C SER A 130 -0.39 -6.57 -6.97
N LEU A 131 0.31 -6.62 -5.82
CA LEU A 131 1.19 -5.55 -5.38
C LEU A 131 2.38 -5.32 -6.34
N TYR A 132 3.01 -6.37 -6.87
CA TYR A 132 4.16 -6.23 -7.76
C TYR A 132 3.82 -5.46 -9.03
N HIS A 133 2.65 -5.73 -9.62
CA HIS A 133 2.18 -5.00 -10.81
C HIS A 133 1.78 -3.57 -10.46
N THR A 134 1.25 -3.35 -9.25
CA THR A 134 0.94 -2.02 -8.72
C THR A 134 2.18 -1.16 -8.62
N LEU A 135 3.24 -1.66 -7.98
CA LEU A 135 4.50 -0.91 -7.81
C LEU A 135 5.09 -0.50 -9.16
N TYR A 136 5.03 -1.39 -10.16
CA TYR A 136 5.47 -1.07 -11.52
C TYR A 136 4.63 0.05 -12.16
N ILE A 137 3.30 0.01 -12.03
CA ILE A 137 2.41 1.06 -12.58
C ILE A 137 2.64 2.40 -11.87
N MET A 138 2.88 2.37 -10.57
CA MET A 138 3.22 3.58 -9.81
C MET A 138 4.50 4.23 -10.34
N ASP A 139 5.58 3.44 -10.47
CA ASP A 139 6.85 3.94 -11.01
C ASP A 139 6.68 4.48 -12.44
N LEU A 140 5.85 3.84 -13.25
CA LEU A 140 5.53 4.31 -14.59
C LEU A 140 4.87 5.69 -14.54
N ILE A 141 3.79 5.84 -13.75
CA ILE A 141 3.04 7.10 -13.62
C ILE A 141 3.95 8.23 -13.12
N GLU A 142 4.78 7.96 -12.12
CA GLU A 142 5.67 8.97 -11.54
C GLU A 142 6.78 9.44 -12.51
N ASN A 143 7.19 8.59 -13.45
CA ASN A 143 8.24 8.90 -14.42
C ASN A 143 7.70 9.41 -15.76
N MET A 144 6.38 9.52 -15.93
CA MET A 144 5.77 10.04 -17.17
C MET A 144 6.01 11.54 -17.31
N LYS A 145 6.18 12.00 -18.55
CA LYS A 145 6.28 13.43 -18.89
C LYS A 145 4.93 14.10 -18.82
N THR A 146 3.90 13.43 -19.31
CA THR A 146 2.51 13.91 -19.23
C THR A 146 1.97 13.67 -17.83
N PRO A 147 1.48 14.70 -17.12
CA PRO A 147 0.95 14.53 -15.78
C PRO A 147 -0.29 13.62 -15.80
N VAL A 148 -0.37 12.70 -14.85
CA VAL A 148 -1.53 11.83 -14.65
C VAL A 148 -2.33 12.35 -13.46
N TYR A 149 -3.62 12.60 -13.65
CA TYR A 149 -4.58 12.93 -12.62
C TYR A 149 -5.43 11.70 -12.33
N THR A 150 -5.56 11.34 -11.06
CA THR A 150 -6.30 10.13 -10.65
C THR A 150 -7.67 10.50 -10.07
N TYR A 151 -8.67 9.69 -10.38
CA TYR A 151 -10.06 9.85 -9.96
C TYR A 151 -10.55 8.56 -9.33
N VAL A 152 -11.03 8.61 -8.09
CA VAL A 152 -11.67 7.46 -7.45
C VAL A 152 -13.16 7.51 -7.73
N ASP A 153 -13.63 6.60 -8.58
CA ASP A 153 -15.02 6.48 -9.01
C ASP A 153 -15.71 5.33 -8.25
N GLY A 154 -16.49 5.67 -7.23
CA GLY A 154 -17.19 4.70 -6.39
C GLY A 154 -16.27 4.09 -5.31
N PHE A 155 -15.20 3.38 -5.68
CA PHE A 155 -14.27 2.87 -4.67
C PHE A 155 -12.88 2.56 -5.21
N ALA A 156 -11.88 2.65 -4.32
CA ALA A 156 -10.55 2.10 -4.53
C ALA A 156 -10.09 1.39 -3.25
N ALA A 157 -9.65 0.13 -3.36
CA ALA A 157 -9.22 -0.65 -2.21
C ALA A 157 -7.84 -1.27 -2.42
N SER A 158 -7.10 -1.44 -1.29
CA SER A 158 -5.85 -2.19 -1.29
C SER A 158 -4.83 -1.62 -2.30
N ALA A 159 -4.28 -2.48 -3.16
CA ALA A 159 -3.30 -2.11 -4.19
C ALA A 159 -3.77 -0.97 -5.13
N ALA A 160 -5.08 -0.83 -5.37
CA ALA A 160 -5.62 0.25 -6.22
C ALA A 160 -5.45 1.63 -5.59
N THR A 161 -5.46 1.73 -4.26
CA THR A 161 -5.23 2.99 -3.56
C THR A 161 -3.80 3.50 -3.75
N LEU A 162 -2.83 2.58 -3.89
CA LEU A 162 -1.44 2.91 -4.19
C LEU A 162 -1.30 3.55 -5.58
N ILE A 163 -2.06 3.05 -6.58
CA ILE A 163 -2.11 3.68 -7.91
C ILE A 163 -2.76 5.07 -7.82
N SER A 164 -3.81 5.22 -7.00
CA SER A 164 -4.51 6.49 -6.83
C SER A 164 -3.62 7.57 -6.23
N VAL A 165 -2.83 7.25 -5.19
CA VAL A 165 -2.06 8.26 -4.44
C VAL A 165 -0.82 8.79 -5.16
N VAL A 166 -0.40 8.20 -6.29
CA VAL A 166 0.73 8.70 -7.09
C VAL A 166 0.31 9.69 -8.17
N GLY A 167 -0.97 9.92 -8.36
CA GLY A 167 -1.47 10.95 -9.27
C GLY A 167 -0.91 12.32 -8.94
N LYS A 168 -0.62 13.13 -9.97
CA LYS A 168 -0.16 14.53 -9.82
C LYS A 168 -1.21 15.42 -9.17
N LYS A 169 -2.50 15.14 -9.45
CA LYS A 169 -3.69 15.59 -8.73
C LYS A 169 -4.59 14.39 -8.52
N ARG A 170 -5.25 14.34 -7.39
CA ARG A 170 -6.01 13.19 -6.94
C ARG A 170 -7.41 13.62 -6.55
N TYR A 171 -8.38 13.08 -7.24
CA TYR A 171 -9.79 13.40 -7.08
C TYR A 171 -10.59 12.21 -6.59
N MET A 172 -11.71 12.47 -6.00
CA MET A 172 -12.64 11.42 -5.58
C MET A 172 -14.07 11.98 -5.63
N THR A 173 -15.02 11.16 -6.08
CA THR A 173 -16.42 11.55 -6.05
C THR A 173 -16.96 11.55 -4.62
N LYS A 174 -17.96 12.38 -4.35
CA LYS A 174 -18.50 12.64 -3.00
C LYS A 174 -18.87 11.38 -2.20
N ASN A 175 -19.40 10.36 -2.88
CA ASN A 175 -19.89 9.13 -2.26
C ASN A 175 -18.91 7.96 -2.42
N SER A 176 -17.72 8.19 -2.95
CA SER A 176 -16.69 7.17 -3.11
C SER A 176 -16.04 6.82 -1.78
N LEU A 177 -15.47 5.64 -1.73
CA LEU A 177 -14.82 5.08 -0.57
C LEU A 177 -13.40 4.60 -0.91
N MET A 178 -12.47 4.72 0.03
CA MET A 178 -11.15 4.08 -0.08
C MET A 178 -10.92 3.13 1.09
N LEU A 179 -10.21 2.04 0.83
CA LEU A 179 -9.80 1.10 1.85
C LEU A 179 -8.30 0.85 1.74
N ILE A 180 -7.57 1.23 2.78
CA ILE A 180 -6.15 0.92 2.93
C ILE A 180 -6.00 -0.14 4.02
N HIS A 181 -5.19 -1.16 3.76
CA HIS A 181 -4.96 -2.24 4.69
C HIS A 181 -3.56 -2.86 4.51
N GLN A 182 -3.17 -3.71 5.46
CA GLN A 182 -1.90 -4.42 5.39
C GLN A 182 -1.84 -5.40 4.22
N LEU A 183 -0.62 -5.79 3.85
CA LEU A 183 -0.39 -6.85 2.88
C LEU A 183 -1.02 -8.16 3.37
N SER A 184 -1.76 -8.81 2.50
CA SER A 184 -2.27 -10.17 2.72
C SER A 184 -1.53 -11.14 1.82
N GLY A 185 -1.29 -12.34 2.32
CA GLY A 185 -0.66 -13.42 1.56
C GLY A 185 -0.86 -14.74 2.28
N ALA A 186 -0.76 -15.83 1.51
CA ALA A 186 -0.73 -17.18 2.03
C ALA A 186 0.44 -17.91 1.36
N ASP A 187 1.16 -18.67 2.14
CA ASP A 187 2.25 -19.50 1.63
C ASP A 187 2.35 -20.80 2.44
N SER A 188 2.94 -21.81 1.82
CA SER A 188 3.19 -23.11 2.43
C SER A 188 4.57 -23.63 1.98
N GLY A 189 5.31 -24.25 2.89
CA GLY A 189 6.65 -24.71 2.56
C GLY A 189 7.40 -25.20 3.77
N LYS A 190 8.70 -25.40 3.61
CA LYS A 190 9.61 -25.77 4.70
C LYS A 190 9.86 -24.58 5.62
N PHE A 191 10.33 -24.85 6.83
CA PHE A 191 10.54 -23.83 7.87
C PHE A 191 11.33 -22.61 7.38
N TYR A 192 12.46 -22.81 6.73
CA TYR A 192 13.29 -21.70 6.24
C TYR A 192 12.65 -20.96 5.05
N GLU A 193 11.93 -21.67 4.19
CA GLU A 193 11.17 -21.05 3.07
C GLU A 193 10.10 -20.09 3.62
N LEU A 194 9.37 -20.50 4.67
CA LEU A 194 8.39 -19.66 5.34
C LEU A 194 9.03 -18.46 6.06
N GLN A 195 10.20 -18.64 6.66
CA GLN A 195 10.94 -17.55 7.30
C GLN A 195 11.42 -16.52 6.28
N ASP A 196 11.93 -16.96 5.13
CA ASP A 196 12.32 -16.08 4.02
C ASP A 196 11.10 -15.33 3.47
N GLN A 197 9.96 -16.01 3.31
CA GLN A 197 8.72 -15.38 2.87
C GLN A 197 8.23 -14.30 3.83
N MET A 198 8.28 -14.53 5.14
CA MET A 198 7.96 -13.51 6.13
C MET A 198 8.88 -12.28 6.01
N SER A 199 10.16 -12.51 5.77
CA SER A 199 11.14 -11.43 5.57
C SER A 199 10.83 -10.63 4.30
N ASN A 200 10.46 -11.30 3.21
CA ASN A 200 10.04 -10.67 1.96
C ASN A 200 8.74 -9.84 2.14
N MET A 201 7.76 -10.39 2.86
CA MET A 201 6.52 -9.66 3.18
C MET A 201 6.81 -8.40 4.02
N GLN A 202 7.76 -8.47 4.95
CA GLN A 202 8.16 -7.29 5.73
C GLN A 202 8.79 -6.19 4.85
N ILE A 203 9.59 -6.56 3.83
CA ILE A 203 10.12 -5.60 2.86
C ILE A 203 8.98 -4.92 2.11
N LEU A 204 7.99 -5.67 1.65
CA LEU A 204 6.83 -5.14 0.94
C LEU A 204 5.98 -4.24 1.83
N MET A 205 5.74 -4.63 3.10
CA MET A 205 5.03 -3.79 4.07
C MET A 205 5.76 -2.46 4.32
N ASN A 206 7.09 -2.51 4.47
CA ASN A 206 7.89 -1.30 4.63
C ASN A 206 7.80 -0.39 3.39
N THR A 207 7.71 -0.98 2.20
CA THR A 207 7.51 -0.23 0.95
C THR A 207 6.14 0.44 0.92
N ILE A 208 5.06 -0.28 1.24
CA ILE A 208 3.71 0.27 1.34
C ILE A 208 3.66 1.44 2.34
N ASN A 209 4.23 1.26 3.54
CA ASN A 209 4.29 2.29 4.56
C ASN A 209 4.98 3.56 4.04
N LYS A 210 6.15 3.42 3.42
CA LYS A 210 6.89 4.54 2.83
C LYS A 210 6.08 5.28 1.76
N ILE A 211 5.35 4.57 0.93
CA ILE A 211 4.52 5.17 -0.11
C ILE A 211 3.46 6.08 0.52
N TYR A 212 2.66 5.55 1.46
CA TYR A 212 1.62 6.37 2.10
C TYR A 212 2.20 7.54 2.87
N LEU A 213 3.26 7.35 3.65
CA LEU A 213 3.90 8.43 4.40
C LEU A 213 4.45 9.54 3.50
N ASN A 214 4.94 9.19 2.30
CA ASN A 214 5.50 10.17 1.36
C ASN A 214 4.44 10.86 0.50
N LYS A 215 3.30 10.19 0.23
CA LYS A 215 2.28 10.66 -0.70
C LYS A 215 1.06 11.26 -0.04
N THR A 216 0.89 11.08 1.27
CA THR A 216 -0.28 11.52 2.01
C THR A 216 0.10 12.40 3.20
N LYS A 217 -0.89 12.85 3.96
CA LYS A 217 -0.71 13.60 5.21
C LYS A 217 -0.84 12.71 6.45
N ILE A 218 -0.96 11.40 6.26
CA ILE A 218 -1.13 10.44 7.34
C ILE A 218 0.20 10.32 8.10
N ASP A 219 0.17 10.49 9.42
CA ASP A 219 1.32 10.21 10.27
C ASP A 219 1.53 8.70 10.46
N GLN A 220 2.73 8.32 10.90
CA GLN A 220 3.11 6.92 11.03
C GLN A 220 2.22 6.13 12.00
N GLU A 221 1.82 6.72 13.12
CA GLU A 221 1.00 6.03 14.12
C GLU A 221 -0.41 5.77 13.60
N THR A 222 -1.02 6.78 12.99
CA THR A 222 -2.33 6.67 12.34
C THR A 222 -2.30 5.66 11.19
N LEU A 223 -1.26 5.68 10.35
CA LEU A 223 -1.11 4.74 9.24
C LEU A 223 -1.06 3.29 9.75
N LEU A 224 -0.25 3.01 10.77
CA LEU A 224 -0.15 1.67 11.35
C LEU A 224 -1.49 1.17 11.91
N LYS A 225 -2.26 2.05 12.55
CA LYS A 225 -3.61 1.72 13.05
C LYS A 225 -4.59 1.43 11.91
N LEU A 226 -4.54 2.20 10.83
CA LEU A 226 -5.40 2.00 9.66
C LEU A 226 -5.06 0.69 8.93
N LEU A 227 -3.78 0.42 8.70
CA LEU A 227 -3.32 -0.78 7.99
C LEU A 227 -3.66 -2.10 8.71
N GLN A 228 -3.86 -2.07 10.04
CA GLN A 228 -4.27 -3.24 10.82
C GLN A 228 -5.76 -3.57 10.71
N LYS A 229 -6.53 -2.71 10.04
CA LYS A 229 -7.99 -2.82 9.97
C LYS A 229 -8.44 -2.80 8.50
N ASP A 230 -9.55 -3.48 8.22
CA ASP A 230 -10.23 -3.45 6.92
C ASP A 230 -11.42 -2.48 7.00
N LEU A 231 -11.12 -1.19 7.11
CA LEU A 231 -12.13 -0.14 7.26
C LEU A 231 -12.17 0.77 6.03
N TRP A 232 -13.38 1.04 5.56
CA TRP A 232 -13.60 1.98 4.48
C TRP A 232 -13.53 3.41 4.99
N LEU A 233 -12.83 4.25 4.26
CA LEU A 233 -12.68 5.68 4.50
C LEU A 233 -13.60 6.44 3.54
N ASP A 234 -14.42 7.33 4.08
CA ASP A 234 -15.26 8.21 3.28
C ASP A 234 -14.43 9.34 2.61
N ALA A 235 -15.05 10.07 1.70
CA ALA A 235 -14.38 11.11 0.93
C ALA A 235 -13.79 12.22 1.81
N LYS A 236 -14.47 12.60 2.89
CA LYS A 236 -13.98 13.63 3.81
C LYS A 236 -12.75 13.17 4.57
N THR A 237 -12.75 11.94 5.04
CA THR A 237 -11.61 11.32 5.72
C THR A 237 -10.43 11.16 4.76
N CYS A 238 -10.69 10.74 3.51
CA CYS A 238 -9.65 10.63 2.47
C CYS A 238 -9.01 12.00 2.17
N LEU A 239 -9.81 13.06 2.09
CA LEU A 239 -9.31 14.44 1.91
C LEU A 239 -8.48 14.90 3.12
N ALA A 240 -8.96 14.67 4.34
CA ALA A 240 -8.25 15.03 5.57
C ALA A 240 -6.89 14.32 5.67
N TYR A 241 -6.84 13.04 5.34
CA TYR A 241 -5.61 12.25 5.31
C TYR A 241 -4.72 12.54 4.10
N GLY A 242 -5.16 13.34 3.16
CA GLY A 242 -4.43 13.64 1.93
C GLY A 242 -4.25 12.44 1.02
N LEU A 243 -5.15 11.44 1.09
CA LEU A 243 -5.26 10.37 0.11
C LEU A 243 -5.75 10.92 -1.23
N VAL A 244 -6.55 11.98 -1.19
CA VAL A 244 -6.99 12.78 -2.33
C VAL A 244 -6.78 14.27 -2.06
N ASP A 245 -6.76 15.07 -3.11
CA ASP A 245 -6.57 16.52 -3.03
C ASP A 245 -7.88 17.27 -3.12
N GLU A 246 -8.92 16.68 -3.74
CA GLU A 246 -10.21 17.34 -3.97
C GLU A 246 -11.37 16.32 -4.06
N ILE A 247 -12.53 16.72 -3.57
CA ILE A 247 -13.80 15.97 -3.72
C ILE A 247 -14.63 16.67 -4.79
N ILE A 248 -15.07 15.90 -5.79
CA ILE A 248 -15.85 16.36 -6.94
C ILE A 248 -17.27 15.80 -6.94
#